data_49d0fc7f38e6a8c34504a057f0005aba
#
_entry.id   49d0fc7f38e6a8c34504a057f0005aba
#
_cell.length_a   1.000
_cell.length_b   1.000
_cell.length_c   1.000
_cell.angle_alpha   90.00
_cell.angle_beta   90.00
_cell.angle_gamma   90.00
#
_symmetry.space_group_name_H-M   'P 1'
#
loop_
_entity.id
_entity.type
_entity.pdbx_description
1 polymer ?
#
loop_
_entity_poly.entity_id
_entity_poly.type
_entity_poly.pdbx_seq_one_letter_code
_entity_poly.pdbx_strand_id
1 'polypeptide(L)'
;MKVRRESTFFRRELLRMVGMLGLIYALSPLNLVAQLPNFRSPLTVRPDSTRPEITPLSIRANNLSKDTVAPRVINDTFSLRLSKDTLDAPLKYQAADSAVIHVPSKRITLYGKTQTDYKDIQLTAPKVELDQERQLVLATNTKDSNGQVIEPAHFKSGESEFSSDTILYNFQSQVGLTKNTYSQQGEILVIGALAKKVNDNTTFIQKARFTTCLLDEPHFAFVTPKMKVVNQKLAVSGPAHPEFEGVPVPIYLPFGFYPLSQGRHSGLLPPQFTSNEKWGLGLEGLGYYKVLNEYWDAKIYGNIYSYGGWSLNLNPTYRRRYRYSGSMNLSVQTTKLNFKGDPDFLKNKSFFLTWSHSVDSRARPGTSFSANV
;
A
#
# COMPACT_ATOMS: atom_id res chain seq x y z
N MET A 1 29.03 1.49 56.60
CA MET A 1 29.43 2.70 55.85
C MET A 1 29.76 2.35 54.37
N LYS A 2 28.97 1.50 53.73
CA LYS A 2 29.23 0.98 52.35
C LYS A 2 28.07 1.18 51.33
N VAL A 3 26.95 1.72 51.77
CA VAL A 3 25.73 1.84 50.94
C VAL A 3 25.67 3.15 50.13
N ARG A 4 26.54 4.11 50.36
CA ARG A 4 26.47 5.45 49.74
C ARG A 4 27.26 5.59 48.41
N ARG A 5 28.01 4.57 48.00
CA ARG A 5 28.86 4.63 46.77
C ARG A 5 28.17 4.08 45.49
N GLU A 6 27.14 3.26 45.62
CA GLU A 6 26.48 2.65 44.46
C GLU A 6 25.46 3.57 43.81
N SER A 7 24.82 4.47 44.53
CA SER A 7 23.83 5.39 43.97
C SER A 7 24.42 6.46 43.05
N THR A 8 25.71 6.77 43.20
CA THR A 8 26.38 7.76 42.35
C THR A 8 26.88 7.19 41.04
N PHE A 9 27.16 5.89 40.97
CA PHE A 9 27.58 5.21 39.74
C PHE A 9 26.38 5.02 38.82
N PHE A 10 25.25 4.59 39.32
CA PHE A 10 24.01 4.42 38.56
C PHE A 10 23.48 5.75 38.00
N ARG A 11 23.62 6.82 38.78
CA ARG A 11 23.25 8.19 38.34
C ARG A 11 24.16 8.71 37.23
N ARG A 12 25.42 8.36 37.22
CA ARG A 12 26.40 8.76 36.20
C ARG A 12 26.16 8.02 34.86
N GLU A 13 25.86 6.73 34.91
CA GLU A 13 25.56 5.97 33.68
C GLU A 13 24.20 6.32 33.09
N LEU A 14 23.20 6.60 33.93
CA LEU A 14 21.88 7.09 33.49
C LEU A 14 22.00 8.48 32.83
N LEU A 15 22.81 9.37 33.40
CA LEU A 15 23.10 10.69 32.79
C LEU A 15 23.87 10.58 31.46
N ARG A 16 24.74 9.60 31.31
CA ARG A 16 25.43 9.33 30.05
C ARG A 16 24.48 8.77 28.98
N MET A 17 23.55 7.88 29.32
CA MET A 17 22.53 7.41 28.39
C MET A 17 21.54 8.50 27.98
N VAL A 18 21.10 9.34 28.91
CA VAL A 18 20.23 10.48 28.60
C VAL A 18 20.97 11.53 27.78
N GLY A 19 22.25 11.74 28.02
CA GLY A 19 23.12 12.63 27.21
C GLY A 19 23.33 12.11 25.80
N MET A 20 23.46 10.78 25.59
CA MET A 20 23.58 10.17 24.27
C MET A 20 22.26 10.23 23.50
N LEU A 21 21.10 10.03 24.13
CA LEU A 21 19.78 10.24 23.51
C LEU A 21 19.55 11.72 23.16
N GLY A 22 20.00 12.66 23.99
CA GLY A 22 19.94 14.09 23.72
C GLY A 22 20.82 14.53 22.54
N LEU A 23 21.97 13.88 22.35
CA LEU A 23 22.87 14.16 21.22
C LEU A 23 22.30 13.65 19.88
N ILE A 24 21.55 12.56 19.90
CA ILE A 24 20.85 12.04 18.70
C ILE A 24 19.68 12.97 18.30
N TYR A 25 19.06 13.65 19.29
CA TYR A 25 18.00 14.64 19.02
C TYR A 25 18.57 16.01 18.54
N ALA A 26 19.79 16.36 18.91
CA ALA A 26 20.45 17.61 18.50
C ALA A 26 21.12 17.56 17.13
N LEU A 27 21.26 16.36 16.55
CA LEU A 27 21.80 16.14 15.19
C LEU A 27 20.72 15.98 14.10
N SER A 28 19.46 16.32 14.41
CA SER A 28 18.45 16.45 13.37
C SER A 28 18.75 17.70 12.54
N PRO A 29 19.12 17.58 11.27
CA PRO A 29 19.37 18.74 10.43
C PRO A 29 18.07 19.48 10.16
N LEU A 30 18.03 20.72 10.68
CA LEU A 30 17.51 21.91 10.03
C LEU A 30 16.52 21.71 8.89
N ASN A 31 15.31 22.16 9.16
CA ASN A 31 14.40 22.84 8.26
C ASN A 31 14.85 22.98 6.80
N LEU A 32 14.57 21.98 6.01
CA LEU A 32 14.40 22.18 4.59
C LEU A 32 12.97 22.63 4.36
N VAL A 33 12.74 23.93 4.46
CA VAL A 33 11.55 24.61 3.93
C VAL A 33 11.59 24.42 2.42
N ALA A 34 11.01 23.33 1.94
CA ALA A 34 10.71 23.19 0.53
C ALA A 34 9.66 24.24 0.19
N GLN A 35 10.07 25.29 -0.50
CA GLN A 35 9.20 26.25 -1.15
C GLN A 35 8.27 25.46 -2.08
N LEU A 36 7.02 25.34 -1.69
CA LEU A 36 5.96 24.90 -2.58
C LEU A 36 5.78 25.96 -3.67
N PRO A 37 5.76 25.58 -4.95
CA PRO A 37 5.42 26.52 -6.00
C PRO A 37 4.00 27.06 -5.75
N ASN A 38 3.88 28.38 -5.71
CA ASN A 38 2.63 29.09 -5.62
C ASN A 38 1.71 28.64 -6.77
N PHE A 39 0.72 27.83 -6.47
CA PHE A 39 -0.42 27.64 -7.34
C PHE A 39 -1.23 28.94 -7.32
N ARG A 40 -1.14 29.70 -8.40
CA ARG A 40 -2.02 30.82 -8.67
C ARG A 40 -3.46 30.33 -8.65
N SER A 41 -4.27 30.98 -7.84
CA SER A 41 -5.72 30.81 -7.78
C SER A 41 -6.34 30.94 -9.17
N PRO A 42 -7.35 30.17 -9.53
CA PRO A 42 -8.05 30.33 -10.79
C PRO A 42 -8.77 31.70 -10.81
N LEU A 43 -8.60 32.38 -11.92
CA LEU A 43 -9.25 33.62 -12.29
C LEU A 43 -10.76 33.57 -12.01
N THR A 44 -11.25 34.52 -11.22
CA THR A 44 -12.67 34.85 -11.08
C THR A 44 -13.20 35.28 -12.44
N VAL A 45 -14.03 34.44 -13.03
CA VAL A 45 -14.82 34.83 -14.21
C VAL A 45 -15.90 35.78 -13.75
N ARG A 46 -15.83 37.02 -14.16
CA ARG A 46 -16.95 37.99 -14.08
C ARG A 46 -18.10 37.48 -14.94
N PRO A 47 -19.35 37.52 -14.47
CA PRO A 47 -20.48 37.27 -15.33
C PRO A 47 -20.67 38.51 -16.24
N ASP A 48 -20.44 38.33 -17.53
CA ASP A 48 -20.82 39.31 -18.54
C ASP A 48 -22.28 39.10 -18.89
N SER A 49 -23.07 40.10 -18.57
CA SER A 49 -24.51 40.21 -18.79
C SER A 49 -24.80 40.73 -20.18
N THR A 50 -24.80 39.86 -21.20
CA THR A 50 -25.52 40.16 -22.46
C THR A 50 -26.12 38.87 -23.00
N ARG A 51 -27.34 38.62 -22.59
CA ARG A 51 -28.22 37.59 -23.13
C ARG A 51 -28.97 38.21 -24.31
N PRO A 52 -28.83 37.71 -25.54
CA PRO A 52 -29.77 38.06 -26.59
C PRO A 52 -31.06 37.28 -26.38
N GLU A 53 -32.15 38.03 -26.28
CA GLU A 53 -33.52 37.60 -26.21
C GLU A 53 -33.90 36.86 -27.52
N ILE A 54 -34.22 35.59 -27.44
CA ILE A 54 -34.68 34.79 -28.58
C ILE A 54 -36.22 34.87 -28.54
N THR A 55 -36.78 35.65 -29.43
CA THR A 55 -38.23 35.71 -29.73
C THR A 55 -38.70 34.34 -30.30
N PRO A 56 -39.83 33.79 -29.85
CA PRO A 56 -40.35 32.55 -30.39
C PRO A 56 -40.98 32.79 -31.75
N LEU A 57 -40.43 32.14 -32.77
CA LEU A 57 -41.07 32.04 -34.10
C LEU A 57 -42.31 31.15 -33.99
N SER A 58 -43.47 31.76 -34.19
CA SER A 58 -44.73 31.06 -34.37
C SER A 58 -44.72 30.25 -35.67
N ILE A 59 -44.73 28.92 -35.55
CA ILE A 59 -44.92 28.04 -36.71
C ILE A 59 -46.44 27.88 -36.91
N ARG A 60 -46.87 28.46 -38.03
CA ARG A 60 -48.21 28.36 -38.59
C ARG A 60 -48.43 26.95 -39.10
N ALA A 61 -49.38 26.21 -38.49
CA ALA A 61 -49.84 24.93 -38.97
C ALA A 61 -50.54 25.06 -40.34
N ASN A 62 -50.08 24.38 -41.35
CA ASN A 62 -50.82 24.11 -42.57
C ASN A 62 -50.89 22.61 -42.83
N ASN A 63 -52.11 22.23 -42.95
CA ASN A 63 -52.79 21.00 -43.21
C ASN A 63 -52.18 19.99 -44.20
N LEU A 64 -52.44 18.75 -43.79
CA LEU A 64 -52.84 17.54 -44.59
C LEU A 64 -52.08 17.20 -45.89
N SER A 65 -51.42 16.05 -45.84
CA SER A 65 -51.89 14.91 -46.63
C SER A 65 -51.37 13.58 -46.06
N LYS A 66 -52.27 12.64 -45.97
CA LYS A 66 -52.02 11.23 -45.70
C LYS A 66 -51.20 10.63 -46.81
N ASP A 67 -49.97 10.19 -46.54
CA ASP A 67 -49.32 9.14 -47.28
C ASP A 67 -48.62 8.23 -46.31
N THR A 68 -49.14 7.03 -46.22
CA THR A 68 -48.61 5.90 -45.45
C THR A 68 -47.34 5.42 -46.19
N VAL A 69 -46.21 5.93 -45.77
CA VAL A 69 -44.91 5.36 -46.20
C VAL A 69 -44.35 4.62 -45.01
N ALA A 70 -44.07 3.33 -45.21
CA ALA A 70 -43.44 2.44 -44.23
C ALA A 70 -42.14 3.06 -43.71
N PRO A 71 -41.79 2.87 -42.42
CA PRO A 71 -40.56 3.42 -41.88
C PRO A 71 -39.37 2.78 -42.58
N ARG A 72 -38.71 3.57 -43.43
CA ARG A 72 -37.39 3.24 -43.95
C ARG A 72 -36.40 3.33 -42.79
N VAL A 73 -35.92 2.20 -42.30
CA VAL A 73 -34.79 2.13 -41.40
C VAL A 73 -33.59 2.71 -42.13
N ILE A 74 -33.29 3.99 -41.88
CA ILE A 74 -32.05 4.61 -42.30
C ILE A 74 -30.98 4.11 -41.32
N ASN A 75 -30.21 3.12 -41.74
CA ASN A 75 -28.96 2.80 -41.08
C ASN A 75 -27.97 3.92 -41.43
N ASP A 76 -28.00 5.00 -40.64
CA ASP A 76 -26.91 5.99 -40.67
C ASP A 76 -25.67 5.38 -40.06
N THR A 77 -24.86 4.77 -40.88
CA THR A 77 -23.48 4.42 -40.56
C THR A 77 -22.66 5.71 -40.52
N PHE A 78 -22.65 6.38 -39.37
CA PHE A 78 -21.73 7.48 -39.13
C PHE A 78 -20.32 6.94 -39.07
N SER A 79 -19.56 7.09 -40.15
CA SER A 79 -18.10 6.91 -40.09
C SER A 79 -17.47 8.19 -39.53
N LEU A 80 -17.32 8.26 -38.22
CA LEU A 80 -16.53 9.30 -37.53
C LEU A 80 -15.05 9.13 -37.96
N ARG A 81 -14.54 10.04 -38.77
CA ARG A 81 -13.09 10.19 -38.94
C ARG A 81 -12.54 10.80 -37.68
N LEU A 82 -11.91 9.95 -36.87
CA LEU A 82 -11.18 10.35 -35.68
C LEU A 82 -10.01 11.28 -36.06
N SER A 83 -9.82 12.36 -35.31
CA SER A 83 -8.70 13.28 -35.50
C SER A 83 -7.35 12.59 -35.25
N LYS A 84 -6.25 13.14 -35.80
CA LYS A 84 -4.90 12.58 -35.73
C LYS A 84 -4.30 12.43 -34.34
N ASP A 85 -4.95 12.91 -33.27
CA ASP A 85 -4.59 12.69 -31.86
C ASP A 85 -5.32 11.47 -31.33
N THR A 86 -5.04 10.33 -31.94
CA THR A 86 -5.63 9.06 -31.53
C THR A 86 -4.91 8.48 -30.33
N LEU A 87 -5.69 8.02 -29.35
CA LEU A 87 -5.20 7.09 -28.32
C LEU A 87 -4.55 5.87 -29.00
N ASP A 88 -3.52 5.30 -28.39
CA ASP A 88 -2.81 4.12 -28.92
C ASP A 88 -3.69 2.87 -29.09
N ALA A 89 -4.92 2.88 -28.54
CA ALA A 89 -5.90 1.81 -28.65
C ALA A 89 -7.32 2.39 -28.71
N PRO A 90 -8.29 1.65 -29.31
CA PRO A 90 -9.67 2.07 -29.33
C PRO A 90 -10.26 2.05 -27.91
N LEU A 91 -10.95 3.12 -27.54
CA LEU A 91 -11.74 3.21 -26.34
C LEU A 91 -13.14 2.64 -26.63
N LYS A 92 -13.51 1.56 -25.94
CA LYS A 92 -14.86 1.00 -26.00
C LYS A 92 -15.63 1.46 -24.76
N TYR A 93 -16.87 1.88 -24.95
CA TYR A 93 -17.74 2.28 -23.84
C TYR A 93 -19.16 1.77 -24.06
N GLN A 94 -19.82 1.42 -22.97
CA GLN A 94 -21.19 0.97 -22.91
C GLN A 94 -21.89 1.68 -21.78
N ALA A 95 -23.19 1.93 -21.93
CA ALA A 95 -24.06 2.50 -20.90
C ALA A 95 -25.38 1.78 -20.95
N ALA A 96 -25.94 1.40 -19.78
CA ALA A 96 -27.21 0.71 -19.71
C ALA A 96 -28.41 1.67 -19.88
N ASP A 97 -28.21 2.95 -19.52
CA ASP A 97 -29.33 3.92 -19.45
C ASP A 97 -29.27 4.90 -20.63
N SER A 98 -28.29 5.78 -20.65
CA SER A 98 -28.17 6.77 -21.71
C SER A 98 -26.71 7.21 -21.94
N ALA A 99 -26.44 7.71 -23.14
CA ALA A 99 -25.17 8.35 -23.51
C ALA A 99 -25.46 9.73 -24.11
N VAL A 100 -24.87 10.76 -23.53
CA VAL A 100 -24.99 12.14 -24.00
C VAL A 100 -23.67 12.56 -24.62
N ILE A 101 -23.69 12.90 -25.91
CA ILE A 101 -22.49 13.35 -26.64
C ILE A 101 -22.62 14.86 -26.88
N HIS A 102 -21.71 15.61 -26.29
CA HIS A 102 -21.62 17.06 -26.52
C HIS A 102 -20.50 17.35 -27.53
N VAL A 103 -20.88 17.47 -28.78
CA VAL A 103 -19.95 17.61 -29.93
C VAL A 103 -19.02 18.83 -29.81
N PRO A 104 -19.50 20.05 -29.41
CA PRO A 104 -18.62 21.21 -29.32
C PRO A 104 -17.48 21.09 -28.31
N SER A 105 -17.74 20.43 -27.17
CA SER A 105 -16.72 20.21 -26.11
C SER A 105 -16.06 18.84 -26.17
N LYS A 106 -16.38 18.01 -27.17
CA LYS A 106 -15.88 16.65 -27.34
C LYS A 106 -16.01 15.79 -26.07
N ARG A 107 -17.11 15.98 -25.32
CA ARG A 107 -17.40 15.25 -24.09
C ARG A 107 -18.50 14.22 -24.31
N ILE A 108 -18.29 13.06 -23.71
CA ILE A 108 -19.27 11.97 -23.69
C ILE A 108 -19.58 11.69 -22.22
N THR A 109 -20.87 11.77 -21.87
CA THR A 109 -21.35 11.40 -20.52
C THR A 109 -22.22 10.17 -20.63
N LEU A 110 -21.85 9.14 -19.90
CA LEU A 110 -22.53 7.86 -19.84
C LEU A 110 -23.26 7.73 -18.50
N TYR A 111 -24.47 7.20 -18.51
CA TYR A 111 -25.30 7.02 -17.34
C TYR A 111 -25.77 5.56 -17.21
N GLY A 112 -25.89 5.08 -15.97
CA GLY A 112 -26.41 3.78 -15.58
C GLY A 112 -25.47 2.65 -15.95
N LYS A 113 -24.90 1.94 -14.96
CA LYS A 113 -24.02 0.75 -15.09
C LYS A 113 -23.09 0.83 -16.31
N THR A 114 -22.30 1.90 -16.34
CA THR A 114 -21.41 2.17 -17.46
C THR A 114 -20.17 1.27 -17.38
N GLN A 115 -19.69 0.83 -18.54
CA GLN A 115 -18.43 0.13 -18.69
C GLN A 115 -17.58 0.85 -19.73
N THR A 116 -16.33 1.07 -19.40
CA THR A 116 -15.33 1.69 -20.29
C THR A 116 -14.08 0.82 -20.31
N ASP A 117 -13.73 0.32 -21.49
CA ASP A 117 -12.58 -0.56 -21.69
C ASP A 117 -11.52 0.13 -22.56
N TYR A 118 -10.30 0.17 -22.07
CA TYR A 118 -9.13 0.72 -22.76
C TYR A 118 -7.91 -0.14 -22.50
N LYS A 119 -7.39 -0.81 -23.53
CA LYS A 119 -6.31 -1.81 -23.40
C LYS A 119 -6.67 -2.88 -22.35
N ASP A 120 -5.91 -2.93 -21.26
CA ASP A 120 -6.10 -3.81 -20.10
C ASP A 120 -6.90 -3.15 -18.97
N ILE A 121 -7.32 -1.90 -19.18
CA ILE A 121 -8.09 -1.13 -18.18
C ILE A 121 -9.59 -1.35 -18.42
N GLN A 122 -10.28 -1.75 -17.37
CA GLN A 122 -11.73 -1.83 -17.28
C GLN A 122 -12.21 -0.92 -16.16
N LEU A 123 -13.09 0.01 -16.51
CA LEU A 123 -13.69 0.95 -15.57
C LEU A 123 -15.21 0.79 -15.62
N THR A 124 -15.81 0.47 -14.49
CA THR A 124 -17.27 0.39 -14.33
C THR A 124 -17.73 1.38 -13.29
N ALA A 125 -18.78 2.12 -13.58
CA ALA A 125 -19.34 3.12 -12.66
C ALA A 125 -20.79 3.46 -13.02
N PRO A 126 -21.58 4.00 -12.09
CA PRO A 126 -22.90 4.52 -12.39
C PRO A 126 -22.90 5.69 -13.37
N LYS A 127 -21.87 6.52 -13.33
CA LYS A 127 -21.70 7.65 -14.24
C LYS A 127 -20.25 7.78 -14.67
N VAL A 128 -20.01 7.93 -15.98
CA VAL A 128 -18.68 8.18 -16.55
C VAL A 128 -18.73 9.38 -17.47
N GLU A 129 -17.81 10.32 -17.30
CA GLU A 129 -17.59 11.44 -18.19
C GLU A 129 -16.23 11.29 -18.88
N LEU A 130 -16.24 11.28 -20.20
CA LEU A 130 -15.07 11.18 -21.06
C LEU A 130 -14.81 12.52 -21.72
N ASP A 131 -13.69 13.13 -21.46
CA ASP A 131 -13.21 14.35 -22.14
C ASP A 131 -12.14 13.93 -23.16
N GLN A 132 -12.52 13.89 -24.43
CA GLN A 132 -11.64 13.43 -25.51
C GLN A 132 -10.51 14.45 -25.81
N GLU A 133 -10.74 15.74 -25.56
CA GLU A 133 -9.72 16.77 -25.80
C GLU A 133 -8.60 16.69 -24.79
N ARG A 134 -8.95 16.45 -23.52
CA ARG A 134 -7.98 16.33 -22.42
C ARG A 134 -7.54 14.90 -22.13
N GLN A 135 -8.12 13.95 -22.85
CA GLN A 135 -7.91 12.51 -22.66
C GLN A 135 -8.13 12.06 -21.19
N LEU A 136 -9.16 12.65 -20.58
CA LEU A 136 -9.53 12.41 -19.19
C LEU A 136 -10.81 11.58 -19.10
N VAL A 137 -10.84 10.66 -18.16
CA VAL A 137 -12.05 9.99 -17.70
C VAL A 137 -12.32 10.34 -16.24
N LEU A 138 -13.56 10.68 -15.96
CA LEU A 138 -14.07 10.91 -14.62
C LEU A 138 -15.20 9.92 -14.38
N ALA A 139 -14.99 8.96 -13.48
CA ALA A 139 -16.01 8.06 -13.00
C ALA A 139 -16.47 8.49 -11.61
N THR A 140 -17.76 8.49 -11.39
CA THR A 140 -18.37 8.89 -10.12
C THR A 140 -19.39 7.85 -9.66
N ASN A 141 -19.48 7.71 -8.34
CA ASN A 141 -20.46 6.86 -7.66
C ASN A 141 -21.89 7.46 -7.73
N THR A 142 -22.86 6.63 -7.37
CA THR A 142 -24.22 7.08 -7.04
C THR A 142 -24.41 7.07 -5.53
N LYS A 143 -25.04 8.12 -5.01
CA LYS A 143 -25.40 8.25 -3.60
C LYS A 143 -26.91 8.28 -3.45
N ASP A 144 -27.40 7.74 -2.34
CA ASP A 144 -28.80 7.85 -1.96
C ASP A 144 -29.11 9.25 -1.41
N SER A 145 -30.38 9.48 -1.06
CA SER A 145 -30.84 10.74 -0.44
C SER A 145 -30.18 11.05 0.91
N ASN A 146 -29.60 10.06 1.57
CA ASN A 146 -28.89 10.19 2.84
C ASN A 146 -27.38 10.41 2.65
N GLY A 147 -26.89 10.44 1.39
CA GLY A 147 -25.49 10.61 1.05
C GLY A 147 -24.64 9.34 1.14
N GLN A 148 -25.26 8.17 1.39
CA GLN A 148 -24.55 6.89 1.38
C GLN A 148 -24.30 6.44 -0.05
N VAL A 149 -23.11 5.84 -0.28
CA VAL A 149 -22.72 5.31 -1.58
C VAL A 149 -23.50 4.02 -1.83
N ILE A 150 -24.34 4.01 -2.86
CA ILE A 150 -25.08 2.83 -3.29
C ILE A 150 -24.19 1.96 -4.18
N GLU A 151 -23.51 2.58 -5.14
CA GLU A 151 -22.70 1.87 -6.12
C GLU A 151 -21.42 2.67 -6.37
N PRO A 152 -20.24 2.13 -5.95
CA PRO A 152 -18.95 2.78 -6.18
C PRO A 152 -18.49 2.62 -7.62
N ALA A 153 -17.50 3.41 -8.03
CA ALA A 153 -16.78 3.18 -9.26
C ALA A 153 -15.72 2.08 -9.06
N HIS A 154 -15.65 1.11 -9.96
CA HIS A 154 -14.68 0.01 -9.93
C HIS A 154 -13.67 0.18 -11.06
N PHE A 155 -12.42 -0.02 -10.72
CA PHE A 155 -11.29 0.01 -11.66
C PHE A 155 -10.53 -1.31 -11.60
N LYS A 156 -10.24 -1.86 -12.77
CA LYS A 156 -9.43 -3.07 -12.93
C LYS A 156 -8.42 -2.87 -14.04
N SER A 157 -7.17 -3.20 -13.77
CA SER A 157 -6.07 -3.18 -14.75
C SER A 157 -5.04 -4.24 -14.37
N GLY A 158 -4.93 -5.31 -15.14
CA GLY A 158 -4.10 -6.46 -14.77
C GLY A 158 -4.46 -7.06 -13.42
N GLU A 159 -3.49 -7.07 -12.48
CA GLU A 159 -3.69 -7.54 -11.11
C GLU A 159 -4.22 -6.45 -10.15
N SER A 160 -4.30 -5.21 -10.61
CA SER A 160 -4.81 -4.09 -9.81
C SER A 160 -6.32 -4.01 -9.89
N GLU A 161 -6.97 -4.10 -8.74
CA GLU A 161 -8.42 -3.93 -8.62
C GLU A 161 -8.72 -3.07 -7.39
N PHE A 162 -9.58 -2.05 -7.57
CA PHE A 162 -10.02 -1.20 -6.46
C PHE A 162 -11.36 -0.55 -6.75
N SER A 163 -12.02 -0.13 -5.68
CA SER A 163 -13.27 0.63 -5.70
C SER A 163 -13.03 2.03 -5.13
N SER A 164 -13.73 3.01 -5.66
CA SER A 164 -13.61 4.41 -5.22
C SER A 164 -14.91 5.17 -5.42
N ASP A 165 -15.08 6.23 -4.65
CA ASP A 165 -16.19 7.18 -4.86
C ASP A 165 -16.03 7.96 -6.15
N THR A 166 -14.79 8.33 -6.47
CA THR A 166 -14.47 9.11 -7.66
C THR A 166 -13.13 8.67 -8.20
N ILE A 167 -13.05 8.43 -9.49
CA ILE A 167 -11.84 8.08 -10.21
C ILE A 167 -11.65 9.10 -11.33
N LEU A 168 -10.57 9.84 -11.28
CA LEU A 168 -10.10 10.71 -12.35
C LEU A 168 -8.81 10.10 -12.93
N TYR A 169 -8.81 9.77 -14.20
CA TYR A 169 -7.67 9.15 -14.87
C TYR A 169 -7.37 9.83 -16.21
N ASN A 170 -6.10 10.07 -16.46
CA ASN A 170 -5.63 10.60 -17.73
C ASN A 170 -4.96 9.48 -18.53
N PHE A 171 -5.49 9.17 -19.71
CA PHE A 171 -5.00 8.07 -20.55
C PHE A 171 -3.62 8.36 -21.18
N GLN A 172 -3.30 9.63 -21.42
CA GLN A 172 -2.04 10.03 -22.04
C GLN A 172 -0.87 9.98 -21.03
N SER A 173 -1.06 10.61 -19.87
CA SER A 173 -0.03 10.67 -18.83
C SER A 173 -0.02 9.45 -17.91
N GLN A 174 -1.04 8.61 -17.95
CA GLN A 174 -1.27 7.45 -17.07
C GLN A 174 -1.31 7.81 -15.58
N VAL A 175 -1.63 9.08 -15.28
CA VAL A 175 -1.78 9.59 -13.92
C VAL A 175 -3.24 9.48 -13.49
N GLY A 176 -3.46 8.99 -12.29
CA GLY A 176 -4.78 8.83 -11.69
C GLY A 176 -4.91 9.52 -10.34
N LEU A 177 -6.10 10.02 -10.04
CA LEU A 177 -6.48 10.55 -8.74
C LEU A 177 -7.80 9.92 -8.33
N THR A 178 -7.85 9.33 -7.13
CA THR A 178 -9.05 8.68 -6.63
C THR A 178 -9.39 9.18 -5.24
N LYS A 179 -10.68 9.20 -4.91
CA LYS A 179 -11.20 9.59 -3.58
C LYS A 179 -11.91 8.41 -2.93
N ASN A 180 -11.70 8.26 -1.62
CA ASN A 180 -12.27 7.19 -0.80
C ASN A 180 -12.08 5.83 -1.47
N THR A 181 -10.81 5.49 -1.64
CA THR A 181 -10.39 4.28 -2.37
C THR A 181 -10.28 3.11 -1.42
N TYR A 182 -10.83 2.00 -1.82
CA TYR A 182 -10.77 0.71 -1.17
C TYR A 182 -10.07 -0.27 -2.10
N SER A 183 -8.91 -0.77 -1.71
CA SER A 183 -8.09 -1.67 -2.51
C SER A 183 -7.61 -2.85 -1.69
N GLN A 184 -7.78 -4.05 -2.21
CA GLN A 184 -7.23 -5.25 -1.62
C GLN A 184 -5.92 -5.63 -2.32
N GLN A 185 -4.85 -5.78 -1.55
CA GLN A 185 -3.54 -6.16 -2.03
C GLN A 185 -3.09 -7.41 -1.26
N GLY A 186 -3.29 -8.58 -1.86
CA GLY A 186 -3.07 -9.85 -1.17
C GLY A 186 -4.02 -10.02 0.02
N GLU A 187 -3.48 -10.13 1.23
CA GLU A 187 -4.26 -10.22 2.48
C GLU A 187 -4.50 -8.86 3.13
N ILE A 188 -3.86 -7.80 2.62
CA ILE A 188 -3.94 -6.46 3.19
C ILE A 188 -4.97 -5.64 2.43
N LEU A 189 -5.86 -5.05 3.19
CA LEU A 189 -6.84 -4.09 2.75
C LEU A 189 -6.31 -2.69 3.00
N VAL A 190 -6.30 -1.86 1.98
CA VAL A 190 -5.86 -0.46 2.05
C VAL A 190 -7.03 0.45 1.72
N ILE A 191 -7.39 1.30 2.66
CA ILE A 191 -8.43 2.32 2.51
C ILE A 191 -7.73 3.67 2.52
N GLY A 192 -7.96 4.50 1.52
CA GLY A 192 -7.33 5.83 1.42
C GLY A 192 -8.35 6.91 1.12
N ALA A 193 -8.29 8.04 1.82
CA ALA A 193 -9.18 9.16 1.54
C ALA A 193 -8.86 9.79 0.18
N LEU A 194 -7.58 9.87 -0.18
CA LEU A 194 -7.12 10.35 -1.47
C LEU A 194 -5.93 9.52 -1.92
N ALA A 195 -6.00 8.93 -3.12
CA ALA A 195 -4.88 8.23 -3.70
C ALA A 195 -4.52 8.82 -5.05
N LYS A 196 -3.21 9.00 -5.30
CA LYS A 196 -2.64 9.54 -6.54
C LYS A 196 -1.64 8.57 -7.12
N LYS A 197 -1.98 7.98 -8.25
CA LYS A 197 -1.04 7.23 -9.10
C LYS A 197 -0.22 8.25 -9.89
N VAL A 198 1.09 8.24 -9.72
CA VAL A 198 2.01 9.16 -10.42
C VAL A 198 2.63 8.50 -11.63
N ASN A 199 2.91 7.20 -11.52
CA ASN A 199 3.40 6.34 -12.59
C ASN A 199 2.97 4.90 -12.30
N ASP A 200 3.30 3.95 -13.18
CA ASP A 200 2.90 2.55 -13.04
C ASP A 200 3.38 1.90 -11.75
N ASN A 201 4.49 2.39 -11.21
CA ASN A 201 5.17 1.80 -10.07
C ASN A 201 4.91 2.52 -8.75
N THR A 202 4.28 3.72 -8.76
CA THR A 202 4.20 4.54 -7.55
C THR A 202 2.83 5.17 -7.38
N THR A 203 2.23 4.87 -6.23
CA THR A 203 0.97 5.47 -5.77
C THR A 203 1.17 6.10 -4.39
N PHE A 204 0.76 7.35 -4.23
CA PHE A 204 0.72 8.05 -2.95
C PHE A 204 -0.70 8.05 -2.41
N ILE A 205 -0.85 7.76 -1.12
CA ILE A 205 -2.14 7.69 -0.45
C ILE A 205 -2.10 8.61 0.77
N GLN A 206 -3.12 9.44 0.91
CA GLN A 206 -3.31 10.30 2.08
C GLN A 206 -4.40 9.72 2.97
N LYS A 207 -4.21 9.88 4.29
CA LYS A 207 -5.09 9.34 5.33
C LYS A 207 -5.38 7.87 5.06
N ALA A 208 -4.31 7.09 4.95
CA ALA A 208 -4.40 5.67 4.69
C ALA A 208 -4.71 4.91 5.98
N ARG A 209 -5.61 3.95 5.86
CA ARG A 209 -5.93 2.94 6.86
C ARG A 209 -5.66 1.59 6.23
N PHE A 210 -4.88 0.74 6.86
CA PHE A 210 -4.58 -0.60 6.34
C PHE A 210 -4.79 -1.66 7.41
N THR A 211 -5.38 -2.78 6.99
CA THR A 211 -5.81 -3.85 7.88
C THR A 211 -5.81 -5.18 7.14
N THR A 212 -5.89 -6.29 7.88
CA THR A 212 -6.21 -7.62 7.35
C THR A 212 -7.64 -8.05 7.69
N CYS A 213 -8.42 -7.17 8.33
CA CYS A 213 -9.83 -7.39 8.62
C CYS A 213 -10.67 -7.07 7.40
N LEU A 214 -11.55 -7.99 6.97
CA LEU A 214 -12.39 -7.86 5.78
C LEU A 214 -13.78 -7.25 6.05
N LEU A 215 -14.01 -6.75 7.26
CA LEU A 215 -15.27 -6.08 7.58
C LEU A 215 -15.26 -4.65 7.02
N ASP A 216 -16.43 -4.13 6.72
CA ASP A 216 -16.63 -2.76 6.26
C ASP A 216 -16.08 -1.75 7.27
N GLU A 217 -16.29 -1.99 8.57
CA GLU A 217 -15.62 -1.33 9.67
C GLU A 217 -14.66 -2.33 10.32
N PRO A 218 -13.36 -2.21 10.09
CA PRO A 218 -12.40 -3.17 10.61
C PRO A 218 -12.21 -3.01 12.12
N HIS A 219 -12.19 -4.12 12.86
CA HIS A 219 -11.92 -4.13 14.31
C HIS A 219 -10.56 -3.55 14.66
N PHE A 220 -9.59 -3.65 13.77
CA PHE A 220 -8.27 -3.08 13.95
C PHE A 220 -7.73 -2.59 12.61
N ALA A 221 -6.97 -1.50 12.68
CA ALA A 221 -6.26 -0.96 11.53
C ALA A 221 -5.01 -0.21 11.97
N PHE A 222 -4.06 -0.07 11.08
CA PHE A 222 -3.00 0.91 11.22
C PHE A 222 -3.38 2.15 10.44
N VAL A 223 -3.34 3.29 11.08
CA VAL A 223 -3.69 4.58 10.50
C VAL A 223 -2.43 5.40 10.29
N THR A 224 -2.29 5.97 9.10
CA THR A 224 -1.16 6.84 8.76
C THR A 224 -1.63 8.03 7.92
N PRO A 225 -1.10 9.24 8.13
CA PRO A 225 -1.46 10.40 7.32
C PRO A 225 -0.96 10.28 5.88
N LYS A 226 0.14 9.56 5.64
CA LYS A 226 0.76 9.43 4.32
C LYS A 226 1.34 8.03 4.12
N MET A 227 1.04 7.45 2.97
CA MET A 227 1.57 6.16 2.54
C MET A 227 2.02 6.25 1.09
N LYS A 228 3.10 5.56 0.76
CA LYS A 228 3.58 5.36 -0.61
C LYS A 228 3.57 3.87 -0.92
N VAL A 229 2.90 3.48 -1.97
CA VAL A 229 2.93 2.11 -2.50
C VAL A 229 3.90 2.07 -3.68
N VAL A 230 4.81 1.11 -3.67
CA VAL A 230 5.84 0.93 -4.70
C VAL A 230 5.68 -0.44 -5.33
N ASN A 231 5.57 -0.48 -6.67
CA ASN A 231 5.43 -1.70 -7.48
C ASN A 231 4.31 -2.63 -7.00
N GLN A 232 3.29 -2.11 -6.30
CA GLN A 232 2.20 -2.90 -5.70
C GLN A 232 2.70 -4.02 -4.75
N LYS A 233 3.99 -4.02 -4.40
CA LYS A 233 4.66 -5.04 -3.58
C LYS A 233 5.05 -4.54 -2.21
N LEU A 234 5.28 -3.24 -2.07
CA LEU A 234 5.76 -2.63 -0.84
C LEU A 234 4.99 -1.36 -0.53
N ALA A 235 4.40 -1.28 0.65
CA ALA A 235 3.88 -0.04 1.20
C ALA A 235 4.88 0.54 2.21
N VAL A 236 5.13 1.83 2.08
CA VAL A 236 5.96 2.61 3.01
C VAL A 236 5.06 3.66 3.66
N SER A 237 4.89 3.58 4.95
CA SER A 237 4.11 4.58 5.70
C SER A 237 5.00 5.63 6.33
N GLY A 238 4.45 6.84 6.49
CA GLY A 238 4.92 7.81 7.47
C GLY A 238 4.59 7.37 8.90
N PRO A 239 4.49 8.31 9.84
CA PRO A 239 4.08 7.99 11.19
C PRO A 239 2.75 7.25 11.21
N ALA A 240 2.71 6.10 11.88
CA ALA A 240 1.52 5.25 11.93
C ALA A 240 1.21 4.86 13.38
N HIS A 241 -0.06 4.72 13.70
CA HIS A 241 -0.52 4.20 14.98
C HIS A 241 -1.60 3.12 14.76
N PRO A 242 -1.65 2.12 15.62
CA PRO A 242 -2.73 1.15 15.59
C PRO A 242 -4.02 1.78 16.15
N GLU A 243 -5.13 1.34 15.60
CA GLU A 243 -6.49 1.70 16.01
C GLU A 243 -7.29 0.41 16.22
N PHE A 244 -8.03 0.31 17.32
CA PHE A 244 -8.94 -0.80 17.60
C PHE A 244 -10.34 -0.27 17.81
N GLU A 245 -11.31 -0.81 17.09
CA GLU A 245 -12.72 -0.38 17.12
C GLU A 245 -12.86 1.14 16.97
N GLY A 246 -12.04 1.76 16.12
CA GLY A 246 -12.03 3.21 15.92
C GLY A 246 -11.29 4.01 17.01
N VAL A 247 -10.76 3.35 18.05
CA VAL A 247 -10.03 4.01 19.14
C VAL A 247 -8.52 3.95 18.88
N PRO A 248 -7.83 5.10 18.75
CA PRO A 248 -6.39 5.12 18.52
C PRO A 248 -5.61 4.69 19.76
N VAL A 249 -4.64 3.82 19.58
CA VAL A 249 -3.69 3.43 20.64
C VAL A 249 -2.54 4.43 20.66
N PRO A 250 -2.08 4.91 21.83
CA PRO A 250 -1.02 5.92 21.95
C PRO A 250 0.39 5.33 21.71
N ILE A 251 0.53 4.48 20.72
CA ILE A 251 1.80 3.91 20.27
C ILE A 251 2.03 4.37 18.84
N TYR A 252 3.07 5.17 18.63
CA TYR A 252 3.39 5.70 17.31
C TYR A 252 4.66 5.05 16.75
N LEU A 253 4.53 4.46 15.58
CA LEU A 253 5.66 4.01 14.78
C LEU A 253 6.08 5.18 13.87
N PRO A 254 7.34 5.62 13.89
CA PRO A 254 7.77 6.79 13.10
C PRO A 254 7.66 6.56 11.59
N PHE A 255 7.83 5.33 11.15
CA PHE A 255 7.66 4.86 9.77
C PHE A 255 7.47 3.34 9.76
N GLY A 256 6.94 2.81 8.65
CA GLY A 256 6.77 1.36 8.48
C GLY A 256 6.99 0.93 7.02
N PHE A 257 7.44 -0.32 6.88
CA PHE A 257 7.57 -1.00 5.59
C PHE A 257 6.70 -2.26 5.63
N TYR A 258 5.70 -2.31 4.78
CA TYR A 258 4.72 -3.39 4.76
C TYR A 258 4.77 -4.08 3.40
N PRO A 259 5.20 -5.36 3.34
CA PRO A 259 5.13 -6.14 2.12
C PRO A 259 3.65 -6.44 1.80
N LEU A 260 3.21 -6.08 0.60
CA LEU A 260 1.84 -6.29 0.13
C LEU A 260 1.69 -7.61 -0.64
N SER A 261 2.80 -8.13 -1.18
CA SER A 261 2.77 -9.38 -1.94
C SER A 261 2.79 -10.60 -1.03
N GLN A 262 2.09 -11.65 -1.43
CA GLN A 262 2.10 -12.93 -0.73
C GLN A 262 3.46 -13.62 -0.86
N GLY A 263 3.85 -14.40 0.17
CA GLY A 263 5.04 -15.23 0.14
C GLY A 263 6.10 -14.86 1.18
N ARG A 264 7.31 -15.37 0.96
CA ARG A 264 8.46 -15.11 1.85
C ARG A 264 9.14 -13.81 1.45
N HIS A 265 9.24 -12.88 2.38
CA HIS A 265 9.90 -11.59 2.17
C HIS A 265 11.11 -11.44 3.08
N SER A 266 12.17 -10.85 2.55
CA SER A 266 13.32 -10.45 3.34
C SER A 266 12.95 -9.24 4.21
N GLY A 267 13.40 -9.23 5.47
CA GLY A 267 13.06 -8.15 6.40
C GLY A 267 13.82 -8.24 7.71
N LEU A 268 13.69 -7.19 8.50
CA LEU A 268 14.23 -7.13 9.86
C LEU A 268 13.42 -8.03 10.79
N LEU A 269 14.10 -8.74 11.66
CA LEU A 269 13.49 -9.51 12.75
C LEU A 269 13.43 -8.58 13.98
N PRO A 270 12.22 -8.35 14.52
CA PRO A 270 12.07 -7.50 15.70
C PRO A 270 12.71 -8.16 16.91
N PRO A 271 13.46 -7.42 17.72
CA PRO A 271 14.04 -7.94 18.94
C PRO A 271 12.97 -8.14 20.03
N GLN A 272 13.26 -9.06 20.94
CA GLN A 272 12.51 -9.26 22.18
C GLN A 272 13.33 -8.82 23.37
N PHE A 273 12.69 -8.19 24.33
CA PHE A 273 13.31 -7.84 25.60
C PHE A 273 13.10 -8.98 26.59
N THR A 274 14.19 -9.44 27.21
CA THR A 274 14.17 -10.48 28.23
C THR A 274 14.85 -9.98 29.49
N SER A 275 14.47 -10.51 30.63
CA SER A 275 15.11 -10.24 31.93
C SER A 275 15.40 -11.55 32.62
N ASN A 276 16.64 -11.77 32.99
CA ASN A 276 17.09 -12.97 33.66
C ASN A 276 18.14 -12.61 34.74
N GLU A 277 18.01 -13.17 35.92
CA GLU A 277 18.93 -12.89 37.04
C GLU A 277 20.39 -13.20 36.71
N LYS A 278 20.63 -14.28 35.92
CA LYS A 278 22.00 -14.73 35.58
C LYS A 278 22.65 -13.94 34.45
N TRP A 279 21.86 -13.41 33.51
CA TRP A 279 22.38 -12.72 32.31
C TRP A 279 22.05 -11.24 32.29
N GLY A 280 21.18 -10.79 33.21
CA GLY A 280 20.67 -9.44 33.27
C GLY A 280 19.57 -9.17 32.24
N LEU A 281 19.46 -7.92 31.80
CA LEU A 281 18.56 -7.51 30.77
C LEU A 281 19.11 -7.96 29.40
N GLY A 282 18.28 -8.56 28.58
CA GLY A 282 18.62 -9.05 27.27
C GLY A 282 17.81 -8.42 26.16
N LEU A 283 18.46 -8.20 25.02
CA LEU A 283 17.84 -7.92 23.74
C LEU A 283 18.12 -9.11 22.83
N GLU A 284 17.08 -9.89 22.56
CA GLU A 284 17.21 -11.16 21.83
C GLU A 284 16.54 -11.10 20.46
N GLY A 285 17.09 -11.80 19.47
CA GLY A 285 16.48 -11.99 18.18
C GLY A 285 16.62 -10.80 17.22
N LEU A 286 17.38 -9.75 17.56
CA LEU A 286 17.65 -8.67 16.62
C LEU A 286 18.40 -9.21 15.40
N GLY A 287 17.79 -9.14 14.23
CA GLY A 287 18.39 -9.77 13.07
C GLY A 287 17.75 -9.39 11.75
N TYR A 288 18.13 -10.15 10.74
CA TYR A 288 17.65 -10.00 9.39
C TYR A 288 17.33 -11.36 8.77
N TYR A 289 16.16 -11.49 8.20
CA TYR A 289 15.75 -12.63 7.39
C TYR A 289 15.96 -12.30 5.92
N LYS A 290 16.72 -13.14 5.19
CA LYS A 290 17.00 -12.98 3.78
C LYS A 290 16.45 -14.15 2.98
N VAL A 291 15.57 -13.86 2.04
CA VAL A 291 15.17 -14.80 1.00
C VAL A 291 16.21 -14.75 -0.11
N LEU A 292 16.92 -15.84 -0.37
CA LEU A 292 17.94 -15.92 -1.41
C LEU A 292 17.31 -16.31 -2.75
N ASN A 293 16.46 -17.35 -2.73
CA ASN A 293 15.69 -17.81 -3.89
C ASN A 293 14.46 -18.62 -3.43
N GLU A 294 13.76 -19.26 -4.35
CA GLU A 294 12.59 -20.10 -4.05
C GLU A 294 12.89 -21.27 -3.10
N TYR A 295 14.14 -21.75 -3.08
CA TYR A 295 14.56 -22.95 -2.33
C TYR A 295 15.35 -22.62 -1.07
N TRP A 296 16.01 -21.43 -1.01
CA TRP A 296 16.94 -21.07 0.04
C TRP A 296 16.52 -19.78 0.74
N ASP A 297 16.61 -19.78 2.03
CA ASP A 297 16.54 -18.60 2.88
C ASP A 297 17.55 -18.67 4.01
N ALA A 298 17.85 -17.55 4.64
CA ALA A 298 18.76 -17.47 5.77
C ALA A 298 18.29 -16.46 6.79
N LYS A 299 18.44 -16.78 8.07
CA LYS A 299 18.26 -15.86 9.19
C LYS A 299 19.61 -15.59 9.82
N ILE A 300 19.96 -14.32 10.00
CA ILE A 300 21.07 -13.88 10.82
C ILE A 300 20.52 -13.05 11.97
N TYR A 301 20.81 -13.42 13.21
CA TYR A 301 20.33 -12.70 14.38
C TYR A 301 21.30 -12.78 15.54
N GLY A 302 21.30 -11.73 16.36
CA GLY A 302 22.13 -11.63 17.54
C GLY A 302 21.33 -11.42 18.80
N ASN A 303 21.93 -11.83 19.92
CA ASN A 303 21.43 -11.58 21.26
C ASN A 303 22.51 -10.84 22.04
N ILE A 304 22.12 -9.89 22.85
CA ILE A 304 23.03 -9.07 23.66
C ILE A 304 22.44 -8.99 25.09
N TYR A 305 23.31 -9.16 26.07
CA TYR A 305 22.91 -9.17 27.48
C TYR A 305 23.70 -8.13 28.28
N SER A 306 23.07 -7.53 29.28
CA SER A 306 23.63 -6.42 30.08
C SER A 306 24.88 -6.81 30.86
N TYR A 307 25.05 -8.10 31.23
CA TYR A 307 26.28 -8.59 31.89
C TYR A 307 27.42 -8.83 30.87
N GLY A 308 27.20 -8.45 29.61
CA GLY A 308 28.18 -8.48 28.54
C GLY A 308 28.26 -9.80 27.79
N GLY A 309 27.31 -10.71 27.97
CA GLY A 309 27.10 -11.88 27.11
C GLY A 309 26.57 -11.44 25.75
N TRP A 310 26.90 -12.19 24.71
CA TRP A 310 26.35 -12.00 23.36
C TRP A 310 26.35 -13.31 22.57
N SER A 311 25.47 -13.43 21.60
CA SER A 311 25.49 -14.49 20.60
C SER A 311 25.18 -13.96 19.21
N LEU A 312 25.77 -14.60 18.21
CA LEU A 312 25.46 -14.41 16.79
C LEU A 312 25.11 -15.74 16.19
N ASN A 313 23.95 -15.78 15.53
CA ASN A 313 23.39 -16.99 14.95
C ASN A 313 23.16 -16.79 13.46
N LEU A 314 23.52 -17.77 12.64
CA LEU A 314 23.26 -17.82 11.21
C LEU A 314 22.56 -19.14 10.88
N ASN A 315 21.33 -19.07 10.41
CA ASN A 315 20.48 -20.21 10.12
C ASN A 315 20.02 -20.20 8.66
N PRO A 316 20.82 -20.72 7.73
CA PRO A 316 20.34 -21.00 6.38
C PRO A 316 19.42 -22.22 6.39
N THR A 317 18.32 -22.12 5.66
CA THR A 317 17.39 -23.22 5.43
C THR A 317 17.19 -23.42 3.93
N TYR A 318 17.01 -24.67 3.54
CA TYR A 318 16.73 -25.01 2.16
C TYR A 318 15.61 -26.04 2.07
N ARG A 319 14.75 -25.87 1.05
CA ARG A 319 13.61 -26.74 0.83
C ARG A 319 13.24 -26.84 -0.64
N ARG A 320 13.11 -28.05 -1.12
CA ARG A 320 12.47 -28.35 -2.39
C ARG A 320 11.27 -29.25 -2.15
N ARG A 321 10.07 -28.72 -2.38
CA ARG A 321 8.81 -29.47 -2.13
C ARG A 321 8.86 -30.84 -2.77
N TYR A 322 8.41 -31.87 -2.01
CA TYR A 322 8.36 -33.26 -2.41
C TYR A 322 9.72 -33.90 -2.75
N ARG A 323 10.83 -33.26 -2.38
CA ARG A 323 12.17 -33.84 -2.62
C ARG A 323 13.02 -33.86 -1.37
N TYR A 324 13.38 -32.71 -0.83
CA TYR A 324 14.26 -32.62 0.34
C TYR A 324 14.07 -31.32 1.10
N SER A 325 14.42 -31.36 2.36
CA SER A 325 14.55 -30.13 3.20
C SER A 325 15.75 -30.31 4.14
N GLY A 326 16.31 -29.17 4.53
CA GLY A 326 17.39 -29.15 5.50
C GLY A 326 17.60 -27.75 6.08
N SER A 327 18.32 -27.72 7.19
CA SER A 327 18.70 -26.52 7.88
C SER A 327 20.12 -26.64 8.43
N MET A 328 20.81 -25.52 8.49
CA MET A 328 22.08 -25.38 9.16
C MET A 328 21.93 -24.37 10.30
N ASN A 329 22.59 -24.58 11.41
CA ASN A 329 22.66 -23.63 12.50
C ASN A 329 24.13 -23.42 12.86
N LEU A 330 24.62 -22.24 12.62
CA LEU A 330 25.93 -21.77 13.01
C LEU A 330 25.76 -20.74 14.12
N SER A 331 26.27 -21.03 15.30
CA SER A 331 26.16 -20.16 16.46
C SER A 331 27.52 -19.91 17.10
N VAL A 332 27.86 -18.65 17.30
CA VAL A 332 29.01 -18.21 18.06
C VAL A 332 28.50 -17.41 19.24
N GLN A 333 28.86 -17.80 20.45
CA GLN A 333 28.40 -17.13 21.63
C GLN A 333 29.49 -16.93 22.69
N THR A 334 29.35 -15.85 23.43
CA THR A 334 30.10 -15.60 24.66
C THR A 334 29.08 -15.41 25.77
N THR A 335 28.97 -16.38 26.66
CA THR A 335 28.09 -16.33 27.80
C THR A 335 28.85 -15.77 28.99
N LYS A 336 28.30 -14.78 29.65
CA LYS A 336 28.80 -14.26 30.93
C LYS A 336 27.65 -14.37 31.93
N LEU A 337 27.92 -15.08 33.00
CA LEU A 337 26.99 -15.25 34.11
C LEU A 337 27.47 -14.37 35.25
N ASN A 338 26.54 -13.65 35.88
CA ASN A 338 26.75 -12.72 36.97
C ASN A 338 27.66 -11.54 36.66
N PHE A 339 27.82 -10.63 37.59
CA PHE A 339 28.68 -9.46 37.42
C PHE A 339 30.17 -9.81 37.56
N LYS A 340 30.99 -9.09 36.82
CA LYS A 340 32.45 -9.18 36.97
C LYS A 340 32.84 -8.69 38.37
N GLY A 341 33.26 -9.59 39.22
CA GLY A 341 33.59 -9.35 40.64
C GLY A 341 32.78 -10.18 41.61
N ASP A 342 31.74 -10.84 41.15
CA ASP A 342 31.02 -11.85 41.95
C ASP A 342 31.83 -13.14 42.02
N PRO A 343 31.78 -13.89 43.12
CA PRO A 343 32.49 -15.16 43.27
C PRO A 343 32.02 -16.21 42.21
N ASP A 344 30.78 -16.09 41.77
CA ASP A 344 30.17 -17.00 40.78
C ASP A 344 30.24 -16.47 39.35
N PHE A 345 31.16 -15.52 39.07
CA PHE A 345 31.35 -15.01 37.69
C PHE A 345 31.92 -16.10 36.78
N LEU A 346 31.17 -16.44 35.74
CA LEU A 346 31.61 -17.40 34.74
C LEU A 346 31.56 -16.77 33.35
N LYS A 347 32.65 -16.96 32.59
CA LYS A 347 32.73 -16.59 31.17
C LYS A 347 33.02 -17.82 30.33
N ASN A 348 32.12 -18.14 29.44
CA ASN A 348 32.27 -19.24 28.50
C ASN A 348 32.18 -18.71 27.06
N LYS A 349 33.01 -19.27 26.19
CA LYS A 349 32.93 -19.07 24.73
C LYS A 349 32.62 -20.40 24.08
N SER A 350 31.59 -20.44 23.25
CA SER A 350 31.20 -21.65 22.56
C SER A 350 30.87 -21.38 21.11
N PHE A 351 31.12 -22.38 20.31
CA PHE A 351 30.81 -22.42 18.89
C PHE A 351 29.98 -23.69 18.64
N PHE A 352 28.87 -23.55 17.95
CA PHE A 352 28.01 -24.66 17.59
C PHE A 352 27.78 -24.66 16.09
N LEU A 353 27.93 -25.81 15.49
CA LEU A 353 27.53 -26.07 14.12
C LEU A 353 26.65 -27.31 14.13
N THR A 354 25.43 -27.17 13.67
CA THR A 354 24.53 -28.28 13.45
C THR A 354 23.99 -28.26 12.03
N TRP A 355 23.84 -29.40 11.42
CA TRP A 355 23.25 -29.56 10.11
C TRP A 355 22.23 -30.69 10.13
N SER A 356 21.07 -30.43 9.58
CA SER A 356 20.03 -31.41 9.39
C SER A 356 19.61 -31.50 7.93
N HIS A 357 19.45 -32.73 7.44
CA HIS A 357 18.96 -32.98 6.09
C HIS A 357 17.97 -34.13 6.11
N SER A 358 16.85 -33.98 5.40
CA SER A 358 15.84 -34.99 5.23
C SER A 358 15.37 -35.09 3.78
N VAL A 359 15.18 -36.32 3.29
CA VAL A 359 14.60 -36.57 1.98
C VAL A 359 13.12 -36.92 2.17
N ASP A 360 12.25 -36.29 1.40
CA ASP A 360 10.80 -36.55 1.43
C ASP A 360 10.53 -37.98 0.90
N SER A 361 9.71 -38.74 1.63
CA SER A 361 9.30 -40.11 1.24
C SER A 361 8.59 -40.17 -0.12
N ARG A 362 8.00 -39.03 -0.55
CA ARG A 362 7.37 -38.92 -1.87
C ARG A 362 8.38 -38.81 -3.02
N ALA A 363 9.63 -38.42 -2.73
CA ALA A 363 10.68 -38.36 -3.75
C ALA A 363 11.13 -39.74 -4.21
N ARG A 364 11.14 -40.71 -3.26
CA ARG A 364 11.44 -42.13 -3.51
C ARG A 364 10.56 -42.97 -2.58
N PRO A 365 9.42 -43.46 -3.05
CA PRO A 365 8.56 -44.31 -2.24
C PRO A 365 9.32 -45.55 -1.69
N GLY A 366 9.14 -45.81 -0.41
CA GLY A 366 9.83 -46.90 0.28
C GLY A 366 11.24 -46.62 0.79
N THR A 367 11.76 -45.37 0.57
CA THR A 367 13.07 -44.97 1.12
C THR A 367 12.92 -43.69 1.96
N SER A 368 13.48 -43.70 3.16
CA SER A 368 13.66 -42.48 3.99
C SER A 368 15.14 -42.28 4.27
N PHE A 369 15.62 -41.05 4.14
CA PHE A 369 16.97 -40.67 4.50
C PHE A 369 16.93 -39.40 5.35
N SER A 370 17.59 -39.44 6.50
CA SER A 370 17.83 -38.29 7.35
C SER A 370 19.26 -38.32 7.88
N ALA A 371 19.89 -37.16 7.91
CA ALA A 371 21.22 -36.94 8.48
C ALA A 371 21.18 -35.76 9.43
N ASN A 372 21.82 -35.92 10.60
CA ASN A 372 22.02 -34.87 11.59
C ASN A 372 23.47 -34.90 12.06
N VAL A 373 24.13 -33.76 12.11
CA VAL A 373 25.50 -33.55 12.60
C VAL A 373 25.48 -32.42 13.61
#